data_aa5df1d703e34ff0ea825b3e5699c8c8
#
_entry.id   aa5df1d703e34ff0ea825b3e5699c8c8
#
_cell.length_a   1.000
_cell.length_b   1.000
_cell.length_c   1.000
_cell.angle_alpha   90.00
_cell.angle_beta   90.00
_cell.angle_gamma   90.00
#
_symmetry.space_group_name_H-M   'P 1'
#
loop_
_entity.id
_entity.type
_entity.pdbx_description
1 polymer ?
#
loop_
_entity_poly.entity_id
_entity_poly.type
_entity_poly.pdbx_seq_one_letter_code
_entity_poly.pdbx_strand_id
1 'polypeptide(L)'
;MRVARVNTQSAPTVTARLDLLDTLESEAIHIIREVVAEFERPVLLFSGGKDSVVVLHLAAKAFWPARIPFSLLHVDTGHNFPEVLAFRDATAERLNVQLEVADVQGYIDDGRLIERPDGTRNTLQTTPLLDAIAGGRHDAVFGGARRDEDKARAKERILSLRDSFGQWDPRNQRPELWNLYNGRHVVGEHVRAFPISNWTELDVWRYIERENIELPSLYFAHRRDVYARDGMWRAVSRVSAPREDETVESRLVRYRTVGDMSCTGAVESSAQTVAEVVREVAASTLSERGATRADDRISEAAMEDRKRQGYF
;
A
#
# COMPACT_ATOMS: atom_id res chain seq x y z
N MET A 1 53.97 -14.97 49.14
CA MET A 1 53.07 -14.03 48.45
C MET A 1 52.23 -14.88 47.46
N ARG A 2 50.95 -15.16 47.77
CA ARG A 2 50.04 -15.89 46.86
C ARG A 2 49.26 -14.85 46.07
N VAL A 3 49.44 -14.83 44.75
CA VAL A 3 48.69 -14.01 43.84
C VAL A 3 47.30 -14.66 43.65
N ALA A 4 46.24 -13.93 44.06
CA ALA A 4 44.87 -14.39 43.86
C ALA A 4 44.51 -14.27 42.35
N ARG A 5 44.10 -15.37 41.73
CA ARG A 5 43.53 -15.37 40.38
C ARG A 5 42.13 -14.77 40.44
N VAL A 6 41.96 -13.64 39.79
CA VAL A 6 40.66 -13.05 39.55
C VAL A 6 39.96 -13.87 38.46
N ASN A 7 38.88 -14.58 38.85
CA ASN A 7 38.08 -15.35 37.97
C ASN A 7 37.08 -14.41 37.27
N THR A 8 37.43 -13.91 36.09
CA THR A 8 36.52 -13.16 35.23
C THR A 8 35.54 -14.12 34.54
N GLN A 9 34.44 -14.39 35.20
CA GLN A 9 33.29 -14.98 34.52
C GLN A 9 32.76 -13.92 33.50
N SER A 10 32.99 -14.17 32.19
CA SER A 10 32.36 -13.44 31.13
C SER A 10 30.85 -13.65 31.23
N ALA A 11 30.09 -12.57 31.41
CA ALA A 11 28.64 -12.63 31.31
C ALA A 11 28.25 -13.22 29.95
N PRO A 12 27.24 -14.08 29.87
CA PRO A 12 26.80 -14.64 28.59
C PRO A 12 26.32 -13.48 27.71
N THR A 13 27.02 -13.30 26.57
CA THR A 13 26.57 -12.39 25.51
C THR A 13 25.27 -12.99 24.96
N VAL A 14 24.12 -12.48 25.43
CA VAL A 14 22.84 -12.78 24.84
C VAL A 14 22.85 -12.13 23.47
N THR A 15 23.23 -12.89 22.45
CA THR A 15 23.02 -12.49 21.06
C THR A 15 21.50 -12.61 20.84
N ALA A 16 20.79 -11.48 21.02
CA ALA A 16 19.38 -11.42 20.63
C ALA A 16 19.32 -11.74 19.13
N ARG A 17 18.81 -12.91 18.78
CA ARG A 17 18.48 -13.23 17.38
C ARG A 17 17.26 -12.41 17.04
N LEU A 18 17.39 -11.50 16.07
CA LEU A 18 16.26 -10.83 15.44
C LEU A 18 15.33 -11.91 14.85
N ASP A 19 14.05 -11.76 15.11
CA ASP A 19 13.07 -12.58 14.41
C ASP A 19 12.87 -12.06 12.96
N LEU A 20 12.02 -12.76 12.20
CA LEU A 20 11.76 -12.38 10.81
C LEU A 20 11.17 -10.96 10.72
N LEU A 21 10.22 -10.64 11.58
CA LEU A 21 9.55 -9.32 11.54
C LEU A 21 10.51 -8.20 11.95
N ASP A 22 11.41 -8.44 12.92
CA ASP A 22 12.45 -7.48 13.29
C ASP A 22 13.40 -7.20 12.12
N THR A 23 13.76 -8.26 11.37
CA THR A 23 14.62 -8.13 10.19
C THR A 23 13.93 -7.33 9.10
N LEU A 24 12.67 -7.65 8.79
CA LEU A 24 11.85 -6.96 7.79
C LEU A 24 11.60 -5.48 8.19
N GLU A 25 11.33 -5.22 9.47
CA GLU A 25 11.19 -3.86 9.99
C GLU A 25 12.48 -3.06 9.82
N SER A 26 13.61 -3.64 10.23
CA SER A 26 14.93 -2.98 10.13
C SER A 26 15.28 -2.65 8.68
N GLU A 27 15.02 -3.58 7.73
CA GLU A 27 15.22 -3.35 6.30
C GLU A 27 14.32 -2.20 5.80
N ALA A 28 13.03 -2.23 6.13
CA ALA A 28 12.08 -1.20 5.69
C ALA A 28 12.42 0.19 6.24
N ILE A 29 12.82 0.28 7.52
CA ILE A 29 13.28 1.54 8.13
C ILE A 29 14.55 2.04 7.46
N HIS A 30 15.50 1.14 7.14
CA HIS A 30 16.70 1.51 6.40
C HIS A 30 16.35 2.09 5.04
N ILE A 31 15.50 1.42 4.25
CA ILE A 31 15.06 1.92 2.94
C ILE A 31 14.41 3.30 3.04
N ILE A 32 13.51 3.49 4.02
CA ILE A 32 12.84 4.79 4.21
C ILE A 32 13.85 5.90 4.51
N ARG A 33 14.84 5.63 5.36
CA ARG A 33 15.90 6.60 5.71
C ARG A 33 16.79 6.92 4.53
N GLU A 34 17.21 5.91 3.76
CA GLU A 34 18.04 6.09 2.55
C GLU A 34 17.30 6.96 1.52
N VAL A 35 16.02 6.71 1.26
CA VAL A 35 15.23 7.51 0.33
C VAL A 35 15.12 8.96 0.80
N VAL A 36 14.85 9.21 2.07
CA VAL A 36 14.77 10.60 2.61
C VAL A 36 16.14 11.30 2.61
N ALA A 37 17.23 10.55 2.72
CA ALA A 37 18.57 11.12 2.66
C ALA A 37 19.02 11.45 1.23
N GLU A 38 18.57 10.70 0.23
CA GLU A 38 19.00 10.85 -1.17
C GLU A 38 18.11 11.78 -2.00
N PHE A 39 16.82 11.88 -1.67
CA PHE A 39 15.82 12.63 -2.45
C PHE A 39 15.40 13.91 -1.75
N GLU A 40 15.10 14.95 -2.55
CA GLU A 40 14.74 16.26 -2.01
C GLU A 40 13.27 16.38 -1.59
N ARG A 41 12.38 15.68 -2.30
CA ARG A 41 10.92 15.83 -2.16
C ARG A 41 10.18 14.50 -2.15
N PRO A 42 10.48 13.62 -1.19
CA PRO A 42 9.74 12.37 -1.05
C PRO A 42 8.29 12.62 -0.67
N VAL A 43 7.40 11.73 -1.09
CA VAL A 43 5.98 11.70 -0.73
C VAL A 43 5.52 10.25 -0.54
N LEU A 44 4.56 9.99 0.35
CA LEU A 44 3.96 8.66 0.52
C LEU A 44 2.59 8.60 -0.12
N LEU A 45 2.39 7.67 -1.07
CA LEU A 45 1.06 7.35 -1.58
C LEU A 45 0.25 6.65 -0.47
N PHE A 46 -0.73 7.38 0.05
CA PHE A 46 -1.53 6.93 1.18
C PHE A 46 -2.97 6.65 0.75
N SER A 47 -3.23 5.39 0.41
CA SER A 47 -4.57 4.93 0.02
C SER A 47 -5.50 4.63 1.21
N GLY A 48 -4.99 4.66 2.46
CA GLY A 48 -5.69 4.13 3.63
C GLY A 48 -5.75 2.60 3.68
N GLY A 49 -5.17 1.92 2.70
CA GLY A 49 -5.02 0.46 2.71
C GLY A 49 -3.94 -0.02 3.69
N LYS A 50 -4.07 -1.25 4.19
CA LYS A 50 -3.19 -1.83 5.22
C LYS A 50 -1.70 -1.67 4.92
N ASP A 51 -1.31 -1.86 3.66
CA ASP A 51 0.09 -1.80 3.23
C ASP A 51 0.62 -0.36 3.33
N SER A 52 -0.12 0.64 2.85
CA SER A 52 0.24 2.06 2.99
C SER A 52 0.23 2.52 4.45
N VAL A 53 -0.66 1.96 5.28
CA VAL A 53 -0.71 2.24 6.72
C VAL A 53 0.53 1.67 7.42
N VAL A 54 0.98 0.47 7.06
CA VAL A 54 2.22 -0.12 7.59
C VAL A 54 3.44 0.70 7.17
N VAL A 55 3.53 1.14 5.91
CA VAL A 55 4.64 2.02 5.47
C VAL A 55 4.64 3.33 6.24
N LEU A 56 3.49 3.94 6.49
CA LEU A 56 3.37 5.16 7.30
C LEU A 56 3.80 4.94 8.75
N HIS A 57 3.41 3.81 9.36
CA HIS A 57 3.84 3.43 10.71
C HIS A 57 5.37 3.24 10.78
N LEU A 58 5.95 2.55 9.80
CA LEU A 58 7.40 2.38 9.68
C LEU A 58 8.12 3.72 9.51
N ALA A 59 7.55 4.66 8.75
CA ALA A 59 8.08 6.01 8.60
C ALA A 59 8.06 6.76 9.94
N ALA A 60 6.97 6.67 10.71
CA ALA A 60 6.90 7.24 12.04
C ALA A 60 8.00 6.69 12.96
N LYS A 61 8.23 5.37 12.95
CA LYS A 61 9.33 4.72 13.69
C LYS A 61 10.71 5.15 13.18
N ALA A 62 10.88 5.26 11.86
CA ALA A 62 12.17 5.63 11.24
C ALA A 62 12.69 6.99 11.69
N PHE A 63 11.79 7.95 11.96
CA PHE A 63 12.14 9.31 12.31
C PHE A 63 11.87 9.67 13.77
N TRP A 64 11.29 8.77 14.56
CA TRP A 64 11.04 9.04 15.96
C TRP A 64 12.34 9.45 16.72
N PRO A 65 12.31 10.49 17.58
CA PRO A 65 11.17 11.32 18.01
C PRO A 65 10.85 12.53 17.12
N ALA A 66 11.53 12.68 15.99
CA ALA A 66 11.23 13.73 15.02
C ALA A 66 9.91 13.43 14.26
N ARG A 67 9.42 14.43 13.54
CA ARG A 67 8.25 14.27 12.65
C ARG A 67 8.66 13.56 11.37
N ILE A 68 7.69 12.92 10.70
CA ILE A 68 7.85 12.40 9.35
C ILE A 68 8.18 13.59 8.42
N PRO A 69 9.30 13.53 7.65
CA PRO A 69 9.80 14.69 6.90
C PRO A 69 9.18 14.83 5.49
N PHE A 70 8.08 14.17 5.20
CA PHE A 70 7.42 14.19 3.89
C PHE A 70 5.90 14.17 4.04
N SER A 71 5.18 14.58 2.98
CA SER A 71 3.72 14.59 2.93
C SER A 71 3.13 13.24 2.53
N LEU A 72 1.81 13.11 2.74
CA LEU A 72 0.99 12.04 2.21
C LEU A 72 0.30 12.53 0.93
N LEU A 73 0.23 11.70 -0.10
CA LEU A 73 -0.53 11.94 -1.32
C LEU A 73 -1.62 10.88 -1.46
N HIS A 74 -2.87 11.32 -1.48
CA HIS A 74 -4.03 10.47 -1.72
C HIS A 74 -4.66 10.80 -3.07
N VAL A 75 -5.01 9.77 -3.85
CA VAL A 75 -5.83 9.96 -5.05
C VAL A 75 -7.28 9.65 -4.72
N ASP A 76 -8.11 10.68 -4.71
CA ASP A 76 -9.55 10.55 -4.45
C ASP A 76 -10.27 10.32 -5.78
N THR A 77 -10.84 9.13 -5.94
CA THR A 77 -11.64 8.78 -7.12
C THR A 77 -13.07 9.32 -7.06
N GLY A 78 -13.51 9.84 -5.92
CA GLY A 78 -14.91 10.09 -5.61
C GLY A 78 -15.72 8.80 -5.36
N HIS A 79 -15.09 7.63 -5.53
CA HIS A 79 -15.66 6.30 -5.32
C HIS A 79 -14.98 5.54 -4.16
N ASN A 80 -14.18 6.22 -3.35
CA ASN A 80 -13.56 5.63 -2.18
C ASN A 80 -14.60 5.34 -1.10
N PHE A 81 -14.35 4.31 -0.29
CA PHE A 81 -15.20 4.00 0.87
C PHE A 81 -15.15 5.15 1.90
N PRO A 82 -16.30 5.62 2.42
CA PRO A 82 -16.31 6.68 3.43
C PRO A 82 -15.47 6.34 4.67
N GLU A 83 -15.45 5.07 5.07
CA GLU A 83 -14.66 4.59 6.21
C GLU A 83 -13.15 4.76 5.97
N VAL A 84 -12.69 4.64 4.72
CA VAL A 84 -11.29 4.83 4.33
C VAL A 84 -10.93 6.31 4.36
N LEU A 85 -11.82 7.17 3.82
CA LEU A 85 -11.59 8.62 3.82
C LEU A 85 -11.53 9.18 5.25
N ALA A 86 -12.46 8.77 6.11
CA ALA A 86 -12.46 9.17 7.51
C ALA A 86 -11.18 8.71 8.25
N PHE A 87 -10.74 7.47 8.00
CA PHE A 87 -9.51 6.94 8.58
C PHE A 87 -8.27 7.69 8.07
N ARG A 88 -8.22 8.00 6.77
CA ARG A 88 -7.14 8.79 6.13
C ARG A 88 -6.98 10.13 6.83
N ASP A 89 -8.08 10.88 6.95
CA ASP A 89 -8.07 12.23 7.51
C ASP A 89 -7.67 12.22 8.99
N ALA A 90 -8.27 11.33 9.79
CA ALA A 90 -7.93 11.15 11.20
C ALA A 90 -6.45 10.73 11.40
N THR A 91 -5.93 9.89 10.51
CA THR A 91 -4.53 9.44 10.59
C THR A 91 -3.56 10.58 10.27
N ALA A 92 -3.82 11.37 9.21
CA ALA A 92 -3.01 12.53 8.85
C ALA A 92 -2.99 13.58 9.96
N GLU A 93 -4.15 13.87 10.57
CA GLU A 93 -4.27 14.79 11.70
C GLU A 93 -3.50 14.28 12.93
N ARG A 94 -3.71 13.02 13.34
CA ARG A 94 -3.07 12.40 14.50
C ARG A 94 -1.55 12.41 14.41
N LEU A 95 -0.99 12.15 13.24
CA LEU A 95 0.45 12.15 12.99
C LEU A 95 0.99 13.55 12.66
N ASN A 96 0.11 14.53 12.51
CA ASN A 96 0.45 15.89 12.09
C ASN A 96 1.31 15.91 10.81
N VAL A 97 0.87 15.18 9.80
CA VAL A 97 1.50 15.05 8.48
C VAL A 97 0.62 15.76 7.45
N GLN A 98 1.22 16.53 6.56
CA GLN A 98 0.50 17.19 5.47
C GLN A 98 -0.14 16.14 4.54
N LEU A 99 -1.41 16.32 4.21
CA LEU A 99 -2.14 15.49 3.26
C LEU A 99 -2.42 16.29 1.99
N GLU A 100 -1.94 15.78 0.88
CA GLU A 100 -2.25 16.25 -0.48
C GLU A 100 -3.29 15.31 -1.09
N VAL A 101 -4.31 15.88 -1.74
CA VAL A 101 -5.39 15.11 -2.37
C VAL A 101 -5.45 15.44 -3.85
N ALA A 102 -5.25 14.42 -4.70
CA ALA A 102 -5.45 14.50 -6.14
C ALA A 102 -6.88 14.03 -6.46
N ASP A 103 -7.74 14.96 -6.86
CA ASP A 103 -9.17 14.72 -7.04
C ASP A 103 -9.52 14.36 -8.48
N VAL A 104 -9.95 13.11 -8.72
CA VAL A 104 -10.38 12.63 -10.05
C VAL A 104 -11.66 13.31 -10.51
N GLN A 105 -12.59 13.65 -9.57
CA GLN A 105 -13.84 14.32 -9.94
C GLN A 105 -13.59 15.67 -10.57
N GLY A 106 -12.69 16.48 -9.99
CA GLY A 106 -12.33 17.78 -10.56
C GLY A 106 -11.79 17.67 -11.99
N TYR A 107 -11.01 16.63 -12.30
CA TYR A 107 -10.55 16.40 -13.68
C TYR A 107 -11.66 16.00 -14.64
N ILE A 108 -12.71 15.32 -14.17
CA ILE A 108 -13.89 14.99 -14.97
C ILE A 108 -14.72 16.26 -15.21
N ASP A 109 -14.95 17.06 -14.17
CA ASP A 109 -15.72 18.30 -14.24
C ASP A 109 -15.06 19.32 -15.18
N ASP A 110 -13.73 19.37 -15.19
CA ASP A 110 -12.94 20.21 -16.10
C ASP A 110 -12.84 19.66 -17.52
N GLY A 111 -13.43 18.48 -17.81
CA GLY A 111 -13.36 17.82 -19.10
C GLY A 111 -11.99 17.26 -19.47
N ARG A 112 -11.05 17.17 -18.53
CA ARG A 112 -9.69 16.60 -18.71
C ARG A 112 -9.70 15.08 -18.72
N LEU A 113 -10.68 14.48 -18.06
CA LEU A 113 -10.93 13.04 -18.05
C LEU A 113 -12.39 12.75 -18.44
N ILE A 114 -12.58 11.62 -19.11
CA ILE A 114 -13.92 11.15 -19.49
C ILE A 114 -14.24 9.92 -18.66
N GLU A 115 -15.38 9.94 -17.95
CA GLU A 115 -15.86 8.81 -17.18
C GLU A 115 -16.20 7.64 -18.10
N ARG A 116 -15.82 6.44 -17.69
CA ARG A 116 -16.08 5.24 -18.47
C ARG A 116 -17.58 4.86 -18.40
N PRO A 117 -18.13 4.23 -19.46
CA PRO A 117 -19.52 3.78 -19.45
C PRO A 117 -19.84 2.76 -18.33
N ASP A 118 -18.83 2.03 -17.85
CA ASP A 118 -18.94 1.07 -16.74
C ASP A 118 -18.87 1.74 -15.35
N GLY A 119 -18.67 3.07 -15.30
CA GLY A 119 -18.56 3.86 -14.08
C GLY A 119 -17.29 3.61 -13.27
N THR A 120 -16.34 2.79 -13.78
CA THR A 120 -15.10 2.54 -13.06
C THR A 120 -14.12 3.70 -13.20
N ARG A 121 -13.56 4.16 -12.08
CA ARG A 121 -12.59 5.26 -12.03
C ARG A 121 -11.17 4.82 -11.70
N ASN A 122 -10.96 3.51 -11.51
CA ASN A 122 -9.67 3.00 -11.09
C ASN A 122 -8.54 3.35 -12.08
N THR A 123 -8.80 3.29 -13.38
CA THR A 123 -7.84 3.68 -14.43
C THR A 123 -7.67 5.19 -14.58
N LEU A 124 -8.64 5.98 -14.13
CA LEU A 124 -8.60 7.43 -14.23
C LEU A 124 -7.67 8.09 -13.19
N GLN A 125 -7.21 7.34 -12.20
CA GLN A 125 -6.31 7.82 -11.15
C GLN A 125 -4.92 8.22 -11.68
N THR A 126 -4.50 7.69 -12.81
CA THR A 126 -3.14 7.86 -13.34
C THR A 126 -2.81 9.33 -13.62
N THR A 127 -3.67 10.05 -14.35
CA THR A 127 -3.41 11.44 -14.72
C THR A 127 -3.37 12.38 -13.51
N PRO A 128 -4.36 12.39 -12.58
CA PRO A 128 -4.27 13.20 -11.37
C PRO A 128 -3.06 12.87 -10.50
N LEU A 129 -2.69 11.59 -10.41
CA LEU A 129 -1.50 11.15 -9.69
C LEU A 129 -0.22 11.73 -10.28
N LEU A 130 -0.02 11.60 -11.59
CA LEU A 130 1.19 12.10 -12.25
C LEU A 130 1.26 13.63 -12.22
N ASP A 131 0.13 14.32 -12.39
CA ASP A 131 0.06 15.77 -12.27
C ASP A 131 0.39 16.24 -10.83
N ALA A 132 -0.08 15.53 -9.80
CA ALA A 132 0.24 15.82 -8.41
C ALA A 132 1.74 15.61 -8.12
N ILE A 133 2.34 14.52 -8.63
CA ILE A 133 3.78 14.26 -8.51
C ILE A 133 4.58 15.37 -9.20
N ALA A 134 4.21 15.75 -10.41
CA ALA A 134 4.90 16.80 -11.16
C ALA A 134 4.71 18.18 -10.50
N GLY A 135 3.49 18.52 -10.06
CA GLY A 135 3.16 19.78 -9.39
C GLY A 135 3.88 19.95 -8.06
N GLY A 136 3.95 18.89 -7.25
CA GLY A 136 4.72 18.82 -6.00
C GLY A 136 6.23 18.71 -6.23
N ARG A 137 6.66 18.46 -7.47
CA ARG A 137 8.05 18.16 -7.83
C ARG A 137 8.61 17.02 -7.00
N HIS A 138 7.79 15.99 -6.76
CA HIS A 138 8.19 14.83 -6.01
C HIS A 138 9.15 13.95 -6.82
N ASP A 139 10.34 13.74 -6.30
CA ASP A 139 11.41 12.95 -6.90
C ASP A 139 11.47 11.52 -6.37
N ALA A 140 10.86 11.27 -5.21
CA ALA A 140 10.65 9.93 -4.66
C ALA A 140 9.21 9.74 -4.16
N VAL A 141 8.63 8.58 -4.46
CA VAL A 141 7.24 8.27 -4.12
C VAL A 141 7.20 6.91 -3.44
N PHE A 142 6.99 6.90 -2.13
CA PHE A 142 6.81 5.67 -1.37
C PHE A 142 5.49 4.99 -1.72
N GLY A 143 5.51 3.68 -1.81
CA GLY A 143 4.32 2.84 -2.03
C GLY A 143 4.36 1.56 -1.20
N GLY A 144 3.19 1.01 -0.92
CA GLY A 144 3.01 -0.23 -0.16
C GLY A 144 3.05 -1.50 -1.00
N ALA A 145 3.56 -1.45 -2.24
CA ALA A 145 3.58 -2.62 -3.11
C ALA A 145 4.55 -3.71 -2.62
N ARG A 146 4.12 -4.96 -2.74
CA ARG A 146 4.87 -6.15 -2.33
C ARG A 146 5.05 -7.10 -3.50
N ARG A 147 6.18 -7.79 -3.56
CA ARG A 147 6.46 -8.83 -4.58
C ARG A 147 5.49 -10.00 -4.53
N ASP A 148 4.92 -10.25 -3.36
CA ASP A 148 3.95 -11.32 -3.09
C ASP A 148 2.57 -11.07 -3.73
N GLU A 149 2.22 -9.81 -4.05
CA GLU A 149 0.90 -9.47 -4.55
C GLU A 149 0.63 -9.98 -5.97
N ASP A 150 1.62 -9.86 -6.86
CA ASP A 150 1.49 -10.16 -8.27
C ASP A 150 2.84 -10.45 -8.94
N LYS A 151 2.84 -11.28 -10.00
CA LYS A 151 4.05 -11.62 -10.78
C LYS A 151 4.74 -10.39 -11.38
N ALA A 152 3.98 -9.38 -11.78
CA ALA A 152 4.53 -8.14 -12.30
C ALA A 152 5.26 -7.33 -11.22
N ARG A 153 4.77 -7.38 -9.96
CA ARG A 153 5.43 -6.77 -8.80
C ARG A 153 6.76 -7.43 -8.47
N ALA A 154 6.87 -8.74 -8.64
CA ALA A 154 8.10 -9.47 -8.40
C ALA A 154 9.27 -9.03 -9.30
N LYS A 155 8.98 -8.39 -10.44
CA LYS A 155 9.99 -7.87 -11.38
C LYS A 155 10.52 -6.48 -10.99
N GLU A 156 9.83 -5.73 -10.12
CA GLU A 156 10.25 -4.40 -9.71
C GLU A 156 11.38 -4.46 -8.68
N ARG A 157 12.23 -3.44 -8.72
CA ARG A 157 13.23 -3.18 -7.70
C ARG A 157 12.58 -2.46 -6.50
N ILE A 158 13.29 -2.41 -5.40
CA ILE A 158 12.88 -1.60 -4.23
C ILE A 158 12.83 -0.13 -4.61
N LEU A 159 13.86 0.36 -5.34
CA LEU A 159 13.81 1.66 -6.00
C LEU A 159 13.51 1.46 -7.49
N SER A 160 12.28 1.66 -7.88
CA SER A 160 11.79 1.46 -9.24
C SER A 160 11.72 2.78 -10.00
N LEU A 161 12.62 2.95 -10.98
CA LEU A 161 12.73 4.17 -11.78
C LEU A 161 11.50 4.37 -12.67
N ARG A 162 11.04 5.61 -12.72
CA ARG A 162 9.99 6.09 -13.62
C ARG A 162 10.59 7.16 -14.52
N ASP A 163 10.34 7.06 -15.82
CA ASP A 163 10.75 8.08 -16.80
C ASP A 163 9.95 9.39 -16.64
N SER A 164 10.24 10.37 -17.48
CA SER A 164 9.57 11.68 -17.47
C SER A 164 8.06 11.63 -17.76
N PHE A 165 7.55 10.48 -18.23
CA PHE A 165 6.12 10.22 -18.43
C PHE A 165 5.51 9.42 -17.27
N GLY A 166 6.28 9.14 -16.22
CA GLY A 166 5.87 8.32 -15.08
C GLY A 166 5.85 6.82 -15.37
N GLN A 167 6.33 6.37 -16.54
CA GLN A 167 6.32 4.97 -16.92
C GLN A 167 7.48 4.21 -16.31
N TRP A 168 7.23 2.94 -15.99
CA TRP A 168 8.29 2.08 -15.49
C TRP A 168 9.37 1.84 -16.58
N ASP A 169 10.62 2.16 -16.23
CA ASP A 169 11.77 1.95 -17.10
C ASP A 169 12.65 0.78 -16.61
N PRO A 170 12.36 -0.46 -17.04
CA PRO A 170 13.14 -1.62 -16.64
C PRO A 170 14.56 -1.64 -17.18
N ARG A 171 14.86 -0.86 -18.23
CA ARG A 171 16.19 -0.84 -18.88
C ARG A 171 17.19 -0.04 -18.08
N ASN A 172 16.72 1.01 -17.41
CA ASN A 172 17.55 1.91 -16.60
C ASN A 172 17.50 1.59 -15.10
N GLN A 173 16.91 0.45 -14.72
CA GLN A 173 16.90 -0.01 -13.33
C GLN A 173 18.32 -0.26 -12.83
N ARG A 174 18.61 0.24 -11.63
CA ARG A 174 19.91 0.01 -10.98
C ARG A 174 19.92 -1.33 -10.26
N PRO A 175 21.05 -2.06 -10.25
CA PRO A 175 21.18 -3.25 -9.40
C PRO A 175 21.17 -2.85 -7.91
N GLU A 176 20.53 -3.66 -7.09
CA GLU A 176 20.42 -3.47 -5.63
C GLU A 176 21.25 -4.54 -4.90
N LEU A 177 22.53 -4.67 -5.28
CA LEU A 177 23.44 -5.61 -4.67
C LEU A 177 23.77 -5.18 -3.25
N TRP A 178 23.80 -6.13 -2.31
CA TRP A 178 24.12 -5.89 -0.89
C TRP A 178 23.24 -4.84 -0.21
N ASN A 179 21.98 -4.69 -0.64
CA ASN A 179 21.05 -3.66 -0.15
C ASN A 179 21.59 -2.22 -0.30
N LEU A 180 22.40 -1.99 -1.32
CA LEU A 180 22.81 -0.65 -1.71
C LEU A 180 21.82 -0.11 -2.73
N TYR A 181 21.20 1.01 -2.38
CA TYR A 181 20.19 1.67 -3.21
C TYR A 181 20.83 2.83 -3.98
N ASN A 182 20.42 3.03 -5.23
CA ASN A 182 20.92 4.10 -6.06
C ASN A 182 19.73 4.83 -6.68
N GLY A 183 19.40 5.99 -6.14
CA GLY A 183 18.30 6.86 -6.55
C GLY A 183 18.65 7.82 -7.68
N ARG A 184 19.79 7.67 -8.36
CA ARG A 184 20.18 8.58 -9.44
C ARG A 184 19.08 8.66 -10.51
N HIS A 185 18.57 9.86 -10.69
CA HIS A 185 17.54 10.22 -11.67
C HIS A 185 17.89 11.57 -12.31
N VAL A 186 17.19 11.93 -13.38
CA VAL A 186 17.31 13.24 -14.01
C VAL A 186 16.01 14.03 -13.80
N VAL A 187 16.07 15.34 -14.08
CA VAL A 187 14.89 16.22 -13.94
C VAL A 187 13.72 15.69 -14.78
N GLY A 188 12.57 15.54 -14.16
CA GLY A 188 11.36 14.97 -14.75
C GLY A 188 11.17 13.47 -14.49
N GLU A 189 12.20 12.74 -14.12
CA GLU A 189 12.09 11.36 -13.64
C GLU A 189 11.78 11.34 -12.14
N HIS A 190 11.28 10.23 -11.64
CA HIS A 190 11.11 9.99 -10.21
C HIS A 190 11.28 8.51 -9.89
N VAL A 191 11.48 8.20 -8.63
CA VAL A 191 11.61 6.83 -8.14
C VAL A 191 10.39 6.43 -7.34
N ARG A 192 9.85 5.23 -7.59
CA ARG A 192 8.90 4.58 -6.70
C ARG A 192 9.70 3.72 -5.70
N ALA A 193 9.55 4.00 -4.43
CA ALA A 193 10.23 3.28 -3.36
C ALA A 193 9.25 2.34 -2.65
N PHE A 194 9.60 1.06 -2.52
CA PHE A 194 8.75 0.03 -1.94
C PHE A 194 9.41 -0.60 -0.69
N PRO A 195 9.33 0.05 0.48
CA PRO A 195 10.02 -0.39 1.68
C PRO A 195 9.61 -1.79 2.17
N ILE A 196 8.36 -2.19 1.91
CA ILE A 196 7.83 -3.51 2.29
C ILE A 196 7.78 -4.50 1.12
N SER A 197 8.59 -4.28 0.07
CA SER A 197 8.60 -5.11 -1.14
C SER A 197 8.81 -6.61 -0.86
N ASN A 198 9.62 -6.94 0.16
CA ASN A 198 9.97 -8.31 0.52
C ASN A 198 8.99 -8.97 1.52
N TRP A 199 7.97 -8.25 1.96
CA TRP A 199 6.97 -8.75 2.91
C TRP A 199 5.89 -9.57 2.21
N THR A 200 5.42 -10.62 2.85
CA THR A 200 4.20 -11.33 2.45
C THR A 200 2.95 -10.67 3.04
N GLU A 201 1.76 -11.00 2.51
CA GLU A 201 0.50 -10.56 3.13
C GLU A 201 0.43 -10.96 4.61
N LEU A 202 0.89 -12.16 4.92
CA LEU A 202 0.91 -12.67 6.29
C LEU A 202 1.88 -11.90 7.20
N ASP A 203 3.04 -11.49 6.68
CA ASP A 203 3.99 -10.66 7.44
C ASP A 203 3.39 -9.29 7.77
N VAL A 204 2.70 -8.66 6.81
CA VAL A 204 1.97 -7.41 7.02
C VAL A 204 0.94 -7.56 8.14
N TRP A 205 0.11 -8.61 8.11
CA TRP A 205 -0.90 -8.83 9.14
C TRP A 205 -0.31 -9.16 10.52
N ARG A 206 0.75 -9.96 10.59
CA ARG A 206 1.47 -10.25 11.85
C ARG A 206 2.13 -9.00 12.42
N TYR A 207 2.66 -8.14 11.55
CA TYR A 207 3.23 -6.88 11.97
C TYR A 207 2.16 -5.92 12.51
N ILE A 208 1.00 -5.83 11.86
CA ILE A 208 -0.16 -5.07 12.34
C ILE A 208 -0.60 -5.57 13.72
N GLU A 209 -0.64 -6.89 13.93
CA GLU A 209 -0.95 -7.49 15.24
C GLU A 209 0.10 -7.12 16.29
N ARG A 210 1.38 -7.29 15.99
CA ARG A 210 2.50 -7.03 16.91
C ARG A 210 2.57 -5.58 17.34
N GLU A 211 2.43 -4.65 16.41
CA GLU A 211 2.54 -3.22 16.65
C GLU A 211 1.20 -2.55 17.03
N ASN A 212 0.12 -3.34 17.08
CA ASN A 212 -1.23 -2.87 17.36
C ASN A 212 -1.64 -1.68 16.45
N ILE A 213 -1.41 -1.83 15.15
CA ILE A 213 -1.66 -0.79 14.15
C ILE A 213 -3.16 -0.70 13.88
N GLU A 214 -3.73 0.50 14.00
CA GLU A 214 -5.12 0.76 13.63
C GLU A 214 -5.32 0.68 12.11
N LEU A 215 -6.46 0.12 11.71
CA LEU A 215 -6.88 -0.01 10.31
C LEU A 215 -8.32 0.47 10.12
N PRO A 216 -8.73 0.82 8.87
CA PRO A 216 -10.13 1.03 8.55
C PRO A 216 -10.99 -0.19 8.94
N SER A 217 -12.19 0.07 9.46
CA SER A 217 -13.13 -0.98 9.92
C SER A 217 -13.49 -2.00 8.85
N LEU A 218 -13.35 -1.66 7.58
CA LEU A 218 -13.60 -2.53 6.43
C LEU A 218 -12.77 -3.82 6.41
N TYR A 219 -11.62 -3.82 7.07
CA TYR A 219 -10.77 -5.00 7.16
C TYR A 219 -11.30 -6.08 8.10
N PHE A 220 -12.29 -5.74 8.93
CA PHE A 220 -12.92 -6.63 9.90
C PHE A 220 -14.34 -6.97 9.48
N ALA A 221 -14.82 -8.13 9.92
CA ALA A 221 -16.14 -8.61 9.57
C ALA A 221 -17.25 -7.69 10.08
N HIS A 222 -18.10 -7.25 9.18
CA HIS A 222 -19.26 -6.41 9.45
C HIS A 222 -20.43 -6.80 8.53
N ARG A 223 -21.66 -6.50 8.95
CA ARG A 223 -22.83 -6.70 8.09
C ARG A 223 -22.89 -5.62 7.03
N ARG A 224 -23.07 -6.06 5.78
CA ARG A 224 -23.21 -5.16 4.62
C ARG A 224 -24.18 -5.77 3.62
N ASP A 225 -24.97 -4.91 2.99
CA ASP A 225 -25.80 -5.31 1.87
C ASP A 225 -24.91 -5.46 0.64
N VAL A 226 -24.92 -6.67 0.08
CA VAL A 226 -24.06 -7.06 -1.03
C VAL A 226 -24.85 -7.81 -2.08
N TYR A 227 -24.34 -7.87 -3.29
CA TYR A 227 -24.85 -8.67 -4.39
C TYR A 227 -23.69 -9.38 -5.10
N ALA A 228 -23.98 -10.53 -5.72
CA ALA A 228 -22.98 -11.31 -6.44
C ALA A 228 -22.81 -10.77 -7.86
N ARG A 229 -21.58 -10.42 -8.26
CA ARG A 229 -21.21 -10.06 -9.64
C ARG A 229 -19.80 -10.54 -9.94
N ASP A 230 -19.60 -11.18 -11.09
CA ASP A 230 -18.29 -11.67 -11.55
C ASP A 230 -17.59 -12.59 -10.52
N GLY A 231 -18.39 -13.37 -9.77
CA GLY A 231 -17.91 -14.28 -8.72
C GLY A 231 -17.37 -13.59 -7.46
N MET A 232 -17.77 -12.34 -7.20
CA MET A 232 -17.43 -11.58 -6.03
C MET A 232 -18.65 -10.94 -5.38
N TRP A 233 -18.58 -10.71 -4.07
CA TRP A 233 -19.56 -9.90 -3.35
C TRP A 233 -19.24 -8.42 -3.52
N ARG A 234 -20.17 -7.64 -4.09
CA ARG A 234 -20.05 -6.19 -4.22
C ARG A 234 -21.00 -5.50 -3.25
N ALA A 235 -20.50 -4.45 -2.58
CA ALA A 235 -21.36 -3.65 -1.73
C ALA A 235 -22.37 -2.84 -2.54
N VAL A 236 -23.60 -2.78 -2.06
CA VAL A 236 -24.59 -1.85 -2.56
C VAL A 236 -24.16 -0.43 -2.20
N SER A 237 -24.00 0.40 -3.18
CA SER A 237 -23.61 1.80 -3.00
C SER A 237 -24.14 2.68 -4.13
N ARG A 238 -24.00 4.02 -3.99
CA ARG A 238 -24.36 4.96 -5.05
C ARG A 238 -23.62 4.75 -6.38
N VAL A 239 -22.42 4.13 -6.32
CA VAL A 239 -21.54 3.90 -7.49
C VAL A 239 -21.47 2.43 -7.87
N SER A 240 -22.15 1.55 -7.14
CA SER A 240 -22.20 0.11 -7.38
C SER A 240 -23.60 -0.38 -7.04
N ALA A 241 -24.55 -0.12 -7.94
CA ALA A 241 -25.92 -0.56 -7.78
C ALA A 241 -26.12 -1.97 -8.36
N PRO A 242 -26.98 -2.82 -7.76
CA PRO A 242 -27.35 -4.11 -8.33
C PRO A 242 -28.16 -3.92 -9.61
N ARG A 243 -28.06 -4.86 -10.53
CA ARG A 243 -28.92 -4.97 -11.72
C ARG A 243 -30.27 -5.60 -11.35
N GLU A 244 -31.24 -5.55 -12.25
CA GLU A 244 -32.59 -6.11 -12.02
C GLU A 244 -32.57 -7.62 -11.73
N ASP A 245 -31.60 -8.36 -12.28
CA ASP A 245 -31.41 -9.80 -12.12
C ASP A 245 -30.51 -10.19 -10.93
N GLU A 246 -29.93 -9.21 -10.23
CA GLU A 246 -29.04 -9.43 -9.09
C GLU A 246 -29.78 -9.30 -7.76
N THR A 247 -29.66 -10.30 -6.90
CA THR A 247 -30.31 -10.31 -5.58
C THR A 247 -29.39 -9.63 -4.53
N VAL A 248 -29.96 -8.70 -3.80
CA VAL A 248 -29.28 -8.08 -2.65
C VAL A 248 -29.46 -8.94 -1.40
N GLU A 249 -28.38 -9.23 -0.71
CA GLU A 249 -28.36 -10.01 0.52
C GLU A 249 -27.56 -9.26 1.60
N SER A 250 -28.03 -9.32 2.85
CA SER A 250 -27.28 -8.81 3.99
C SER A 250 -26.34 -9.91 4.51
N ARG A 251 -25.05 -9.77 4.25
CA ARG A 251 -24.03 -10.77 4.60
C ARG A 251 -23.00 -10.22 5.61
N LEU A 252 -22.36 -11.13 6.34
CA LEU A 252 -21.20 -10.82 7.16
C LEU A 252 -19.96 -10.93 6.28
N VAL A 253 -19.34 -9.79 5.99
CA VAL A 253 -18.23 -9.69 5.03
C VAL A 253 -17.12 -8.80 5.57
N ARG A 254 -15.92 -8.96 5.04
CA ARG A 254 -14.80 -8.02 5.19
C ARG A 254 -14.12 -7.78 3.84
N TYR A 255 -13.24 -6.79 3.80
CA TYR A 255 -12.41 -6.52 2.62
C TYR A 255 -10.97 -6.96 2.89
N ARG A 256 -10.34 -7.68 1.96
CA ARG A 256 -8.90 -7.99 2.00
C ARG A 256 -8.06 -6.84 1.45
N THR A 257 -8.61 -6.13 0.46
CA THR A 257 -8.04 -4.89 -0.09
C THR A 257 -9.09 -3.80 -0.03
N VAL A 258 -8.67 -2.55 0.11
CA VAL A 258 -9.54 -1.39 -0.02
C VAL A 258 -9.13 -0.59 -1.25
N GLY A 259 -10.10 -0.01 -1.93
CA GLY A 259 -9.89 0.75 -3.16
C GLY A 259 -11.19 1.41 -3.60
N ASP A 260 -11.42 1.50 -4.91
CA ASP A 260 -12.65 2.04 -5.48
C ASP A 260 -13.82 1.04 -5.23
N MET A 261 -14.95 1.55 -4.71
CA MET A 261 -16.15 0.74 -4.41
C MET A 261 -16.72 0.04 -5.64
N SER A 262 -16.51 0.62 -6.84
CA SER A 262 -17.05 0.06 -8.08
C SER A 262 -16.34 -1.23 -8.53
N CYS A 263 -15.11 -1.49 -8.06
CA CYS A 263 -14.32 -2.64 -8.50
C CYS A 263 -13.76 -3.51 -7.36
N THR A 264 -13.97 -3.12 -6.09
CA THR A 264 -13.48 -3.87 -4.95
C THR A 264 -14.53 -4.87 -4.45
N GLY A 265 -14.14 -6.15 -4.40
CA GLY A 265 -14.98 -7.23 -3.88
C GLY A 265 -14.75 -7.49 -2.40
N ALA A 266 -15.83 -7.82 -1.67
CA ALA A 266 -15.78 -8.32 -0.31
C ALA A 266 -15.65 -9.85 -0.29
N VAL A 267 -15.18 -10.39 0.83
CA VAL A 267 -15.15 -11.82 1.13
C VAL A 267 -16.01 -12.13 2.35
N GLU A 268 -16.69 -13.26 2.35
CA GLU A 268 -17.38 -13.73 3.55
C GLU A 268 -16.37 -14.04 4.65
N SER A 269 -16.62 -13.52 5.82
CA SER A 269 -15.70 -13.69 6.95
C SER A 269 -16.42 -13.39 8.27
N SER A 270 -16.02 -14.08 9.32
CA SER A 270 -16.40 -13.80 10.69
C SER A 270 -15.31 -13.12 11.52
N ALA A 271 -14.15 -12.83 10.92
CA ALA A 271 -12.98 -12.28 11.61
C ALA A 271 -13.22 -10.82 12.02
N GLN A 272 -13.36 -10.57 13.31
CA GLN A 272 -13.60 -9.24 13.89
C GLN A 272 -12.35 -8.63 14.52
N THR A 273 -11.29 -9.42 14.67
CA THR A 273 -10.02 -9.00 15.29
C THR A 273 -8.85 -9.27 14.37
N VAL A 274 -7.74 -8.56 14.56
CA VAL A 274 -6.50 -8.77 13.80
C VAL A 274 -6.03 -10.22 13.91
N ALA A 275 -6.06 -10.81 15.10
CA ALA A 275 -5.67 -12.20 15.34
C ALA A 275 -6.52 -13.22 14.55
N GLU A 276 -7.81 -12.93 14.36
CA GLU A 276 -8.69 -13.76 13.54
C GLU A 276 -8.37 -13.62 12.05
N VAL A 277 -8.11 -12.39 11.59
CA VAL A 277 -7.68 -12.15 10.21
C VAL A 277 -6.34 -12.83 9.92
N VAL A 278 -5.37 -12.77 10.85
CA VAL A 278 -4.08 -13.50 10.72
C VAL A 278 -4.32 -15.00 10.51
N ARG A 279 -5.23 -15.61 11.27
CA ARG A 279 -5.57 -17.03 11.11
C ARG A 279 -6.21 -17.34 9.76
N GLU A 280 -7.14 -16.50 9.28
CA GLU A 280 -7.75 -16.65 7.95
C GLU A 280 -6.70 -16.53 6.83
N VAL A 281 -5.84 -15.52 6.90
CA VAL A 281 -4.79 -15.30 5.90
C VAL A 281 -3.81 -16.46 5.87
N ALA A 282 -3.38 -16.95 7.05
CA ALA A 282 -2.48 -18.09 7.16
C ALA A 282 -3.06 -19.38 6.58
N ALA A 283 -4.40 -19.55 6.62
CA ALA A 283 -5.10 -20.70 6.05
C ALA A 283 -5.45 -20.53 4.56
N SER A 284 -5.32 -19.32 4.02
CA SER A 284 -5.71 -19.02 2.62
C SER A 284 -4.64 -19.49 1.64
N THR A 285 -5.08 -20.18 0.57
CA THR A 285 -4.23 -20.55 -0.58
C THR A 285 -4.34 -19.57 -1.74
N LEU A 286 -5.28 -18.62 -1.66
CA LEU A 286 -5.53 -17.62 -2.70
C LEU A 286 -4.77 -16.33 -2.40
N SER A 287 -4.11 -15.77 -3.42
CA SER A 287 -3.50 -14.45 -3.30
C SER A 287 -4.56 -13.37 -3.03
N GLU A 288 -4.16 -12.31 -2.38
CA GLU A 288 -5.01 -11.18 -2.00
C GLU A 288 -5.77 -10.59 -3.20
N ARG A 289 -5.07 -10.32 -4.30
CA ARG A 289 -5.66 -9.72 -5.51
C ARG A 289 -6.51 -10.69 -6.32
N GLY A 290 -6.11 -11.92 -6.42
CA GLY A 290 -6.88 -12.96 -7.13
C GLY A 290 -8.28 -13.18 -6.58
N ALA A 291 -8.50 -12.89 -5.30
CA ALA A 291 -9.79 -13.06 -4.65
C ALA A 291 -10.71 -11.82 -4.72
N THR A 292 -10.14 -10.58 -4.86
CA THR A 292 -10.89 -9.35 -4.51
C THR A 292 -10.89 -8.25 -5.57
N ARG A 293 -10.15 -8.39 -6.68
CA ARG A 293 -10.07 -7.37 -7.73
C ARG A 293 -10.65 -7.86 -9.05
N ALA A 294 -11.77 -7.28 -9.47
CA ALA A 294 -12.43 -7.61 -10.74
C ALA A 294 -11.58 -7.24 -11.95
N ASP A 295 -10.91 -6.11 -11.87
CA ASP A 295 -10.12 -5.53 -12.95
C ASP A 295 -8.78 -6.27 -13.19
N ASP A 296 -8.27 -7.04 -12.23
CA ASP A 296 -7.10 -7.90 -12.39
C ASP A 296 -7.43 -9.26 -13.03
N ARG A 297 -8.72 -9.61 -13.12
CA ARG A 297 -9.19 -10.86 -13.75
C ARG A 297 -9.29 -10.80 -15.27
N ILE A 298 -9.28 -9.60 -15.87
CA ILE A 298 -9.54 -9.39 -17.30
C ILE A 298 -8.32 -9.73 -18.16
N SER A 299 -7.10 -9.66 -17.63
CA SER A 299 -5.86 -9.97 -18.36
C SER A 299 -4.73 -10.32 -17.39
N GLU A 300 -3.95 -11.37 -17.72
CA GLU A 300 -2.69 -11.70 -17.00
C GLU A 300 -1.65 -10.57 -17.09
N ALA A 301 -1.79 -9.68 -18.10
CA ALA A 301 -0.89 -8.53 -18.32
C ALA A 301 -1.44 -7.22 -17.72
N ALA A 302 -2.61 -7.21 -17.09
CA ALA A 302 -3.27 -5.98 -16.64
C ALA A 302 -2.36 -5.09 -15.77
N MET A 303 -1.55 -5.69 -14.90
CA MET A 303 -0.63 -4.95 -14.05
C MET A 303 0.59 -4.41 -14.82
N GLU A 304 1.11 -5.14 -15.81
CA GLU A 304 2.21 -4.64 -16.68
C GLU A 304 1.75 -3.48 -17.54
N ASP A 305 0.53 -3.55 -18.08
CA ASP A 305 -0.06 -2.46 -18.85
C ASP A 305 -0.28 -1.21 -18.00
N ARG A 306 -0.72 -1.36 -16.74
CA ARG A 306 -0.83 -0.24 -15.80
C ARG A 306 0.51 0.42 -15.50
N LYS A 307 1.58 -0.35 -15.34
CA LYS A 307 2.93 0.19 -15.14
C LYS A 307 3.41 0.99 -16.33
N ARG A 308 3.09 0.54 -17.55
CA ARG A 308 3.39 1.28 -18.79
C ARG A 308 2.61 2.58 -18.89
N GLN A 309 1.44 2.66 -18.26
CA GLN A 309 0.61 3.86 -18.21
C GLN A 309 1.00 4.81 -17.05
N GLY A 310 1.99 4.46 -16.23
CA GLY A 310 2.41 5.26 -15.09
C GLY A 310 1.60 5.03 -13.80
N TYR A 311 0.70 4.05 -13.81
CA TYR A 311 -0.03 3.63 -12.62
C TYR A 311 0.78 2.55 -11.89
N PHE A 312 1.13 2.73 -10.60
CA PHE A 312 1.87 1.81 -9.73
C PHE A 312 2.83 0.82 -10.36
#